data_42508c271f1f5cb96afd2576272171d3
#
_entry.id   42508c271f1f5cb96afd2576272171d3
#
_cell.length_a   1.000
_cell.length_b   1.000
_cell.length_c   1.000
_cell.angle_alpha   90.00
_cell.angle_beta   90.00
_cell.angle_gamma   90.00
#
_symmetry.space_group_name_H-M   'P 1'
#
loop_
_entity.id
_entity.type
_entity.pdbx_description
1 polymer ?
#
loop_
_entity_poly.entity_id
_entity_poly.type
_entity_poly.pdbx_seq_one_letter_code
_entity_poly.pdbx_strand_id
1 'polypeptide(L)'
;MHPISLQSLLRKHFSEFSKTHKLPLYQYKTVRHLMDCRTEKLGGHAQYCENGHVNGVWYNSCKDRACPKCKGIHSERWLLKTESILLRCPHHHIIFTLPHELNCLWIFNRSLMTDILFRAVQETIKQLSKDKRYLNAKPGFICALHTWGRNLSLHPHIHCLMTHGGLTESNKWLEPKKKCLFPRKVVMMIFRGKINAFIKEALKQDRLVVPPSESPQKVENLCNKLGRKEWVVHFCKRYDHGQGVAKYIAKYVRGGPLKNKQIQITKKGEVNFTYSSHQTKKTERLNISINDFIARWLNHIPVPKKQLVRSYGLYNPRSIETLNVAREQHNQDAVSKPEMLMWQDYLEGNDQSKPCPKCGAGLRHGEALRFEKQAA
;
A
#
# COMPACT_ATOMS: atom_id res chain seq x y z
N MET A 1 -16.70 1.61 -25.95
CA MET A 1 -15.70 1.78 -24.89
C MET A 1 -14.50 0.94 -25.26
N HIS A 2 -13.29 1.53 -25.19
CA HIS A 2 -12.06 0.81 -25.51
C HIS A 2 -11.19 0.71 -24.25
N PRO A 3 -10.59 -0.46 -23.94
CA PRO A 3 -9.68 -0.60 -22.84
C PRO A 3 -8.42 0.25 -23.09
N ILE A 4 -7.95 0.93 -22.05
CA ILE A 4 -6.73 1.72 -22.11
C ILE A 4 -5.85 1.42 -20.90
N SER A 5 -4.52 1.36 -21.08
CA SER A 5 -3.62 1.29 -19.95
C SER A 5 -3.39 2.66 -19.33
N LEU A 6 -3.13 2.71 -18.02
CA LEU A 6 -2.71 3.95 -17.35
C LEU A 6 -1.54 4.61 -18.06
N GLN A 7 -0.56 3.81 -18.51
CA GLN A 7 0.62 4.28 -19.25
C GLN A 7 0.23 5.00 -20.56
N SER A 8 -0.66 4.38 -21.36
CA SER A 8 -1.11 4.96 -22.63
C SER A 8 -1.91 6.24 -22.39
N LEU A 9 -2.74 6.27 -21.35
CA LEU A 9 -3.51 7.45 -20.97
C LEU A 9 -2.58 8.60 -20.58
N LEU A 10 -1.57 8.32 -19.74
CA LEU A 10 -0.60 9.34 -19.31
C LEU A 10 0.23 9.86 -20.50
N ARG A 11 0.69 9.00 -21.40
CA ARG A 11 1.43 9.42 -22.59
C ARG A 11 0.64 10.40 -23.47
N LYS A 12 -0.66 10.14 -23.61
CA LYS A 12 -1.52 10.95 -24.46
C LYS A 12 -1.93 12.29 -23.83
N HIS A 13 -2.14 12.34 -22.51
CA HIS A 13 -2.83 13.46 -21.89
C HIS A 13 -2.04 14.19 -20.79
N PHE A 14 -0.93 13.61 -20.28
CA PHE A 14 -0.24 14.22 -19.14
C PHE A 14 0.47 15.52 -19.48
N SER A 15 0.98 15.67 -20.69
CA SER A 15 1.64 16.93 -21.12
C SER A 15 0.69 18.12 -21.00
N GLU A 16 -0.54 17.97 -21.53
CA GLU A 16 -1.56 19.01 -21.48
C GLU A 16 -2.05 19.26 -20.06
N PHE A 17 -2.32 18.18 -19.31
CA PHE A 17 -2.70 18.28 -17.91
C PHE A 17 -1.67 19.06 -17.08
N SER A 18 -0.39 18.83 -17.29
CA SER A 18 0.69 19.45 -16.52
C SER A 18 0.90 20.95 -16.79
N LYS A 19 0.41 21.48 -17.91
CA LYS A 19 0.44 22.92 -18.19
C LYS A 19 -0.46 23.73 -17.26
N THR A 20 -1.58 23.14 -16.84
CA THR A 20 -2.60 23.79 -16.02
C THR A 20 -2.54 23.41 -14.55
N HIS A 21 -1.74 22.39 -14.17
CA HIS A 21 -1.68 21.88 -12.80
C HIS A 21 -0.23 21.92 -12.29
N LYS A 22 0.03 22.72 -11.26
CA LYS A 22 1.32 22.72 -10.54
C LYS A 22 1.44 21.45 -9.71
N LEU A 23 2.41 20.59 -10.03
CA LEU A 23 2.63 19.32 -9.37
C LEU A 23 3.99 19.29 -8.65
N PRO A 24 4.10 18.56 -7.52
CA PRO A 24 5.39 18.29 -6.92
C PRO A 24 6.30 17.49 -7.85
N LEU A 25 7.60 17.78 -7.84
CA LEU A 25 8.59 17.17 -8.72
C LEU A 25 8.56 15.63 -8.69
N TYR A 26 8.29 15.01 -7.53
CA TYR A 26 8.24 13.56 -7.43
C TYR A 26 7.07 12.95 -8.23
N GLN A 27 5.95 13.68 -8.40
CA GLN A 27 4.83 13.21 -9.23
C GLN A 27 5.23 13.23 -10.72
N TYR A 28 5.88 14.28 -11.19
CA TYR A 28 6.45 14.31 -12.55
C TYR A 28 7.40 13.15 -12.80
N LYS A 29 8.34 12.90 -11.87
CA LYS A 29 9.30 11.79 -11.98
C LYS A 29 8.56 10.44 -12.04
N THR A 30 7.57 10.22 -11.19
CA THR A 30 6.78 8.98 -11.18
C THR A 30 6.02 8.80 -12.50
N VAL A 31 5.36 9.84 -13.01
CA VAL A 31 4.64 9.77 -14.29
C VAL A 31 5.60 9.43 -15.43
N ARG A 32 6.77 10.08 -15.49
CA ARG A 32 7.81 9.78 -16.48
C ARG A 32 8.27 8.31 -16.39
N HIS A 33 8.55 7.81 -15.18
CA HIS A 33 8.90 6.41 -14.98
C HIS A 33 7.79 5.45 -15.51
N LEU A 34 6.52 5.80 -15.28
CA LEU A 34 5.43 4.97 -15.79
C LEU A 34 5.33 5.02 -17.31
N MET A 35 5.46 6.21 -17.91
CA MET A 35 5.43 6.37 -19.37
C MET A 35 6.55 5.60 -20.06
N ASP A 36 7.73 5.56 -19.47
CA ASP A 36 8.91 4.89 -20.01
C ASP A 36 8.97 3.39 -19.64
N CYS A 37 8.10 2.91 -18.74
CA CYS A 37 8.11 1.55 -18.27
C CYS A 37 7.90 0.53 -19.39
N ARG A 38 8.82 -0.44 -19.51
CA ARG A 38 8.85 -1.47 -20.55
C ARG A 38 8.82 -0.89 -21.97
N THR A 39 9.71 0.05 -22.19
CA THR A 39 10.04 0.61 -23.51
C THR A 39 11.55 0.66 -23.70
N GLU A 40 11.99 0.92 -24.91
CA GLU A 40 13.38 1.12 -25.31
C GLU A 40 14.11 2.16 -24.44
N LYS A 41 13.39 3.20 -23.97
CA LYS A 41 13.96 4.27 -23.13
C LYS A 41 14.61 3.78 -21.84
N LEU A 42 14.22 2.63 -21.35
CA LEU A 42 14.82 2.00 -20.16
C LEU A 42 15.82 0.90 -20.49
N GLY A 43 16.15 0.70 -21.78
CA GLY A 43 16.93 -0.43 -22.24
C GLY A 43 16.16 -1.74 -22.16
N GLY A 44 16.86 -2.85 -22.40
CA GLY A 44 16.25 -4.16 -22.42
C GLY A 44 17.30 -5.26 -22.40
N HIS A 45 16.84 -6.48 -22.60
CA HIS A 45 17.67 -7.69 -22.76
C HIS A 45 17.20 -8.44 -23.99
N ALA A 46 18.15 -8.99 -24.76
CA ALA A 46 17.80 -9.93 -25.80
C ALA A 46 17.08 -11.13 -25.17
N GLN A 47 16.08 -11.66 -25.84
CA GLN A 47 15.33 -12.82 -25.41
C GLN A 47 15.60 -13.98 -26.37
N TYR A 48 16.10 -15.08 -25.88
CA TYR A 48 16.41 -16.29 -26.67
C TYR A 48 16.03 -17.56 -25.91
N CYS A 49 15.89 -18.65 -26.62
CA CYS A 49 15.65 -19.95 -26.05
C CYS A 49 16.96 -20.76 -25.97
N GLU A 50 16.92 -21.91 -25.30
CA GLU A 50 18.05 -22.84 -25.18
C GLU A 50 18.60 -23.31 -26.54
N ASN A 51 17.75 -23.37 -27.57
CA ASN A 51 18.10 -23.73 -28.93
C ASN A 51 18.62 -22.55 -29.76
N GLY A 52 18.97 -21.41 -29.13
CA GLY A 52 19.56 -20.25 -29.79
C GLY A 52 18.59 -19.37 -30.61
N HIS A 53 17.30 -19.65 -30.63
CA HIS A 53 16.35 -18.80 -31.36
C HIS A 53 16.15 -17.47 -30.63
N VAL A 54 16.48 -16.36 -31.30
CA VAL A 54 16.18 -14.99 -30.82
C VAL A 54 14.71 -14.69 -30.97
N ASN A 55 14.07 -14.26 -29.89
CA ASN A 55 12.61 -14.04 -29.83
C ASN A 55 12.23 -12.55 -29.61
N GLY A 56 13.20 -11.65 -29.65
CA GLY A 56 12.98 -10.23 -29.49
C GLY A 56 13.66 -9.60 -28.29
N VAL A 57 13.09 -8.52 -27.79
CA VAL A 57 13.64 -7.74 -26.69
C VAL A 57 12.67 -7.70 -25.52
N TRP A 58 13.19 -8.02 -24.34
CA TRP A 58 12.48 -7.81 -23.08
C TRP A 58 12.89 -6.45 -22.49
N TYR A 59 12.03 -5.45 -22.62
CA TYR A 59 12.31 -4.12 -22.11
C TYR A 59 12.27 -4.02 -20.58
N ASN A 60 13.19 -3.25 -20.01
CA ASN A 60 13.34 -3.07 -18.58
C ASN A 60 12.11 -2.40 -17.92
N SER A 61 11.86 -2.77 -16.68
CA SER A 61 10.80 -2.20 -15.87
C SER A 61 11.27 -0.93 -15.14
N CYS A 62 10.37 0.02 -14.91
CA CYS A 62 10.72 1.26 -14.19
C CYS A 62 10.91 1.06 -12.67
N LYS A 63 10.53 -0.08 -12.12
CA LYS A 63 10.58 -0.41 -10.68
C LYS A 63 9.85 0.59 -9.76
N ASP A 64 9.09 1.54 -10.33
CA ASP A 64 8.35 2.53 -9.54
C ASP A 64 7.23 1.88 -8.71
N ARG A 65 7.04 2.35 -7.48
CA ARG A 65 6.05 1.79 -6.55
C ARG A 65 4.61 2.01 -6.99
N ALA A 66 4.34 3.07 -7.77
CA ALA A 66 3.02 3.38 -8.29
C ALA A 66 2.72 2.67 -9.62
N CYS A 67 3.70 2.02 -10.23
CA CYS A 67 3.53 1.40 -11.55
C CYS A 67 2.73 0.08 -11.47
N PRO A 68 1.56 0.00 -12.10
CA PRO A 68 0.75 -1.23 -12.10
C PRO A 68 1.40 -2.39 -12.87
N LYS A 69 2.30 -2.10 -13.84
CA LYS A 69 3.04 -3.13 -14.59
C LYS A 69 4.18 -3.76 -13.78
N CYS A 70 4.76 -3.01 -12.82
CA CYS A 70 5.90 -3.48 -12.00
C CYS A 70 5.47 -4.18 -10.72
N LYS A 71 4.18 -4.31 -10.46
CA LYS A 71 3.60 -4.75 -9.20
C LYS A 71 3.94 -6.19 -8.84
N GLY A 72 3.79 -7.13 -9.78
CA GLY A 72 3.69 -8.57 -9.55
C GLY A 72 4.78 -9.13 -8.63
N ILE A 73 5.97 -9.41 -9.16
CA ILE A 73 7.06 -10.04 -8.42
C ILE A 73 7.43 -9.31 -7.10
N HIS A 74 7.31 -7.98 -7.07
CA HIS A 74 7.61 -7.24 -5.85
C HIS A 74 6.57 -7.47 -4.75
N SER A 75 5.31 -7.69 -5.12
CA SER A 75 4.25 -8.05 -4.17
C SER A 75 4.43 -9.47 -3.65
N GLU A 76 4.82 -10.41 -4.52
CA GLU A 76 5.13 -11.80 -4.12
C GLU A 76 6.34 -11.87 -3.20
N ARG A 77 7.44 -11.20 -3.54
CA ARG A 77 8.63 -11.12 -2.67
C ARG A 77 8.30 -10.52 -1.29
N TRP A 78 7.45 -9.50 -1.26
CA TRP A 78 6.99 -8.93 0.01
C TRP A 78 6.13 -9.95 0.78
N LEU A 79 5.25 -10.67 0.09
CA LEU A 79 4.39 -11.69 0.69
C LEU A 79 5.21 -12.81 1.30
N LEU A 80 6.14 -13.41 0.57
CA LEU A 80 7.04 -14.46 1.05
C LEU A 80 7.81 -14.02 2.30
N LYS A 81 8.39 -12.79 2.26
CA LYS A 81 9.07 -12.21 3.42
C LYS A 81 8.13 -12.00 4.61
N THR A 82 6.87 -11.64 4.36
CA THR A 82 5.90 -11.42 5.43
C THR A 82 5.45 -12.76 6.01
N GLU A 83 5.15 -13.74 5.18
CA GLU A 83 4.73 -15.07 5.62
C GLU A 83 5.81 -15.79 6.44
N SER A 84 7.11 -15.56 6.14
CA SER A 84 8.21 -16.16 6.92
C SER A 84 8.27 -15.69 8.37
N ILE A 85 7.73 -14.52 8.69
CA ILE A 85 7.70 -13.97 10.07
C ILE A 85 6.35 -14.15 10.76
N LEU A 86 5.28 -14.51 10.05
CA LEU A 86 3.96 -14.64 10.67
C LEU A 86 3.89 -15.81 11.65
N LEU A 87 3.27 -15.56 12.80
CA LEU A 87 2.91 -16.59 13.76
C LEU A 87 1.70 -17.39 13.27
N ARG A 88 1.70 -18.70 13.48
CA ARG A 88 0.56 -19.60 13.23
C ARG A 88 -0.45 -19.50 14.37
N CYS A 89 -0.98 -18.31 14.54
CA CYS A 89 -2.02 -18.02 15.55
C CYS A 89 -3.12 -17.18 14.89
N PRO A 90 -4.27 -17.02 15.54
CA PRO A 90 -5.32 -16.14 15.03
C PRO A 90 -4.86 -14.69 14.90
N HIS A 91 -5.36 -13.99 13.87
CA HIS A 91 -5.06 -12.61 13.61
C HIS A 91 -6.32 -11.77 13.42
N HIS A 92 -6.22 -10.51 13.79
CA HIS A 92 -7.24 -9.49 13.51
C HIS A 92 -6.81 -8.61 12.35
N HIS A 93 -7.77 -8.27 11.50
CA HIS A 93 -7.62 -7.23 10.52
C HIS A 93 -8.40 -6.00 10.99
N ILE A 94 -7.70 -4.94 11.34
CA ILE A 94 -8.27 -3.70 11.89
C ILE A 94 -8.00 -2.59 10.87
N ILE A 95 -9.01 -1.78 10.57
CA ILE A 95 -8.91 -0.67 9.65
C ILE A 95 -9.11 0.63 10.43
N PHE A 96 -8.11 1.52 10.38
CA PHE A 96 -8.14 2.85 11.00
C PHE A 96 -8.28 3.90 9.92
N THR A 97 -9.38 4.63 9.90
CA THR A 97 -9.71 5.58 8.84
C THR A 97 -9.68 7.02 9.34
N LEU A 98 -9.03 7.92 8.59
CA LEU A 98 -9.13 9.34 8.81
C LEU A 98 -10.47 9.89 8.27
N PRO A 99 -11.14 10.81 8.99
CA PRO A 99 -12.29 11.52 8.47
C PRO A 99 -11.89 12.37 7.25
N HIS A 100 -12.81 12.48 6.30
CA HIS A 100 -12.58 13.19 5.03
C HIS A 100 -12.29 14.68 5.21
N GLU A 101 -12.76 15.27 6.30
CA GLU A 101 -12.48 16.66 6.66
C GLU A 101 -10.98 16.94 6.85
N LEU A 102 -10.17 15.91 7.13
CA LEU A 102 -8.71 16.03 7.21
C LEU A 102 -8.01 15.91 5.84
N ASN A 103 -8.75 15.69 4.76
CA ASN A 103 -8.15 15.52 3.43
C ASN A 103 -7.42 16.78 2.95
N CYS A 104 -7.90 17.98 3.29
CA CYS A 104 -7.21 19.23 2.97
C CYS A 104 -5.82 19.25 3.64
N LEU A 105 -5.73 18.92 4.92
CA LEU A 105 -4.44 18.84 5.64
C LEU A 105 -3.55 17.74 5.05
N TRP A 106 -4.12 16.60 4.67
CA TRP A 106 -3.38 15.50 4.04
C TRP A 106 -2.69 15.93 2.74
N ILE A 107 -3.40 16.63 1.86
CA ILE A 107 -2.86 17.04 0.55
C ILE A 107 -1.63 17.91 0.71
N PHE A 108 -1.64 18.87 1.61
CA PHE A 108 -0.53 19.79 1.86
C PHE A 108 0.58 19.18 2.73
N ASN A 109 0.27 18.14 3.51
CA ASN A 109 1.17 17.56 4.53
C ASN A 109 1.37 16.05 4.39
N ARG A 110 1.41 15.50 3.19
CA ARG A 110 1.38 14.04 2.94
C ARG A 110 2.42 13.27 3.76
N SER A 111 3.66 13.78 3.84
CA SER A 111 4.74 13.17 4.62
C SER A 111 4.44 13.16 6.11
N LEU A 112 4.11 14.33 6.65
CA LEU A 112 3.81 14.53 8.08
C LEU A 112 2.56 13.74 8.51
N MET A 113 1.47 13.86 7.74
CA MET A 113 0.22 13.15 8.03
C MET A 113 0.36 11.63 7.93
N THR A 114 1.23 11.14 7.05
CA THR A 114 1.59 9.71 7.01
C THR A 114 2.23 9.27 8.33
N ASP A 115 3.20 10.04 8.83
CA ASP A 115 3.87 9.71 10.10
C ASP A 115 2.92 9.84 11.30
N ILE A 116 2.10 10.89 11.34
CA ILE A 116 1.06 11.07 12.37
C ILE A 116 0.11 9.87 12.39
N LEU A 117 -0.36 9.43 11.23
CA LEU A 117 -1.32 8.32 11.14
C LEU A 117 -0.70 7.00 11.62
N PHE A 118 0.51 6.66 11.18
CA PHE A 118 1.21 5.47 11.67
C PHE A 118 1.51 5.54 13.16
N ARG A 119 1.99 6.68 13.67
CA ARG A 119 2.27 6.91 15.08
C ARG A 119 1.01 6.74 15.93
N ALA A 120 -0.11 7.31 15.51
CA ALA A 120 -1.37 7.20 16.24
C ALA A 120 -1.87 5.76 16.33
N VAL A 121 -1.80 4.98 15.23
CA VAL A 121 -2.16 3.56 15.24
C VAL A 121 -1.23 2.77 16.14
N GLN A 122 0.09 2.94 15.99
CA GLN A 122 1.09 2.25 16.82
C GLN A 122 0.87 2.50 18.30
N GLU A 123 0.74 3.77 18.70
CA GLU A 123 0.58 4.14 20.10
C GLU A 123 -0.77 3.70 20.68
N THR A 124 -1.83 3.68 19.85
CA THR A 124 -3.15 3.17 20.25
C THR A 124 -3.06 1.68 20.58
N ILE A 125 -2.48 0.89 19.67
CA ILE A 125 -2.31 -0.55 19.89
C ILE A 125 -1.40 -0.80 21.09
N LYS A 126 -0.24 -0.12 21.16
CA LYS A 126 0.71 -0.26 22.26
C LYS A 126 0.08 0.03 23.64
N GLN A 127 -0.71 1.11 23.73
CA GLN A 127 -1.40 1.48 24.97
C GLN A 127 -2.40 0.42 25.40
N LEU A 128 -3.25 -0.05 24.50
CA LEU A 128 -4.27 -1.06 24.80
C LEU A 128 -3.66 -2.44 25.08
N SER A 129 -2.57 -2.78 24.38
CA SER A 129 -1.90 -4.07 24.59
C SER A 129 -1.19 -4.17 25.93
N LYS A 130 -0.73 -3.05 26.51
CA LYS A 130 -0.13 -3.00 27.85
C LYS A 130 -1.15 -3.03 28.98
N ASP A 131 -2.41 -2.72 28.69
CA ASP A 131 -3.46 -2.64 29.69
C ASP A 131 -3.87 -4.04 30.16
N LYS A 132 -3.77 -4.30 31.47
CA LYS A 132 -4.13 -5.59 32.11
C LYS A 132 -5.59 -5.97 31.92
N ARG A 133 -6.48 -5.00 31.62
CA ARG A 133 -7.90 -5.23 31.35
C ARG A 133 -8.12 -5.88 29.98
N TYR A 134 -7.15 -5.80 29.07
CA TYR A 134 -7.24 -6.32 27.69
C TYR A 134 -6.25 -7.44 27.45
N LEU A 135 -5.03 -7.13 26.97
CA LEU A 135 -4.07 -8.16 26.56
C LEU A 135 -2.95 -8.37 27.58
N ASN A 136 -2.40 -7.31 28.17
CA ASN A 136 -1.23 -7.35 29.07
C ASN A 136 -0.02 -8.10 28.46
N ALA A 137 0.19 -7.95 27.15
CA ALA A 137 1.26 -8.62 26.42
C ALA A 137 1.67 -7.81 25.17
N LYS A 138 2.82 -8.12 24.60
CA LYS A 138 3.36 -7.52 23.38
C LYS A 138 2.90 -8.29 22.15
N PRO A 139 1.94 -7.78 21.35
CA PRO A 139 1.52 -8.42 20.10
C PRO A 139 2.49 -8.19 18.97
N GLY A 140 2.36 -8.96 17.89
CA GLY A 140 2.93 -8.64 16.58
C GLY A 140 1.90 -7.95 15.70
N PHE A 141 2.26 -6.84 15.03
CA PHE A 141 1.35 -6.23 14.07
C PHE A 141 2.06 -5.55 12.90
N ILE A 142 1.42 -5.58 11.74
CA ILE A 142 1.87 -5.00 10.48
C ILE A 142 0.82 -4.01 10.01
N CYS A 143 1.23 -2.78 9.75
CA CYS A 143 0.38 -1.68 9.29
C CYS A 143 0.71 -1.32 7.85
N ALA A 144 -0.30 -1.23 6.98
CA ALA A 144 -0.16 -0.81 5.60
C ALA A 144 -1.05 0.40 5.30
N LEU A 145 -0.45 1.49 4.81
CA LEU A 145 -1.16 2.69 4.42
C LEU A 145 -1.79 2.53 3.04
N HIS A 146 -3.08 2.79 2.95
CA HIS A 146 -3.80 3.06 1.72
C HIS A 146 -4.33 4.49 1.74
N THR A 147 -4.32 5.15 0.58
CA THR A 147 -4.79 6.55 0.48
C THR A 147 -6.05 6.69 -0.35
N TRP A 148 -6.61 5.59 -0.85
CA TRP A 148 -7.71 5.60 -1.81
C TRP A 148 -8.95 4.89 -1.32
N GLY A 149 -10.10 5.46 -1.64
CA GLY A 149 -11.37 4.75 -1.68
C GLY A 149 -11.53 3.94 -2.98
N ARG A 150 -12.55 3.10 -3.07
CA ARG A 150 -12.78 2.24 -4.25
C ARG A 150 -13.03 3.02 -5.54
N ASN A 151 -13.58 4.22 -5.43
CA ASN A 151 -13.84 5.15 -6.54
C ASN A 151 -12.69 6.14 -6.81
N LEU A 152 -11.47 5.84 -6.35
CA LEU A 152 -10.28 6.70 -6.41
C LEU A 152 -10.41 8.03 -5.63
N SER A 153 -11.37 8.18 -4.75
CA SER A 153 -11.38 9.31 -3.83
C SER A 153 -10.22 9.24 -2.85
N LEU A 154 -9.75 10.39 -2.37
CA LEU A 154 -8.75 10.45 -1.31
C LEU A 154 -9.38 9.96 0.00
N HIS A 155 -8.83 8.88 0.54
CA HIS A 155 -9.35 8.18 1.71
C HIS A 155 -8.21 7.51 2.49
N PRO A 156 -7.38 8.31 3.21
CA PRO A 156 -6.26 7.77 3.96
C PRO A 156 -6.72 6.86 5.10
N HIS A 157 -6.21 5.63 5.11
CA HIS A 157 -6.52 4.65 6.13
C HIS A 157 -5.39 3.62 6.27
N ILE A 158 -5.27 3.02 7.44
CA ILE A 158 -4.31 1.95 7.70
C ILE A 158 -5.05 0.63 7.84
N HIS A 159 -4.61 -0.36 7.07
CA HIS A 159 -4.89 -1.77 7.32
C HIS A 159 -3.85 -2.29 8.31
N CYS A 160 -4.30 -2.79 9.44
CA CYS A 160 -3.47 -3.38 10.46
C CYS A 160 -3.79 -4.87 10.60
N LEU A 161 -2.79 -5.72 10.35
CA LEU A 161 -2.81 -7.14 10.68
C LEU A 161 -2.17 -7.29 12.07
N MET A 162 -2.89 -7.86 13.04
CA MET A 162 -2.43 -7.99 14.42
C MET A 162 -2.72 -9.37 14.99
N THR A 163 -1.79 -9.96 15.72
CA THR A 163 -1.99 -11.23 16.44
C THR A 163 -3.13 -11.13 17.44
N HIS A 164 -3.87 -12.20 17.65
CA HIS A 164 -4.92 -12.28 18.70
C HIS A 164 -4.34 -12.34 20.11
N GLY A 165 -3.08 -12.70 20.23
CA GLY A 165 -2.34 -12.76 21.48
C GLY A 165 -1.04 -11.96 21.43
N GLY A 166 -0.23 -12.15 22.45
CA GLY A 166 1.08 -11.53 22.56
C GLY A 166 1.98 -12.22 23.58
N LEU A 167 3.24 -11.84 23.60
CA LEU A 167 4.22 -12.35 24.55
C LEU A 167 4.29 -11.42 25.77
N THR A 168 4.17 -11.98 26.97
CA THR A 168 4.33 -11.25 28.24
C THR A 168 5.79 -10.90 28.50
N GLU A 169 6.07 -10.08 29.50
CA GLU A 169 7.43 -9.78 29.96
C GLU A 169 8.15 -11.04 30.48
N SER A 170 7.41 -12.04 30.97
CA SER A 170 7.95 -13.35 31.37
C SER A 170 8.07 -14.35 30.22
N ASN A 171 8.04 -13.90 28.99
CA ASN A 171 8.14 -14.71 27.78
C ASN A 171 7.09 -15.83 27.65
N LYS A 172 5.89 -15.62 28.19
CA LYS A 172 4.76 -16.55 28.02
C LYS A 172 3.75 -15.97 27.03
N TRP A 173 3.25 -16.80 26.12
CA TRP A 173 2.15 -16.39 25.23
C TRP A 173 0.86 -16.22 26.02
N LEU A 174 0.20 -15.09 25.79
CA LEU A 174 -1.06 -14.77 26.42
C LEU A 174 -2.10 -14.38 25.36
N GLU A 175 -3.27 -15.00 25.46
CA GLU A 175 -4.44 -14.62 24.67
C GLU A 175 -5.41 -13.77 25.49
N PRO A 176 -6.21 -12.91 24.84
CA PRO A 176 -7.22 -12.13 25.54
C PRO A 176 -8.25 -13.03 26.22
N LYS A 177 -8.60 -12.72 27.46
CA LYS A 177 -9.64 -13.45 28.23
C LYS A 177 -11.02 -13.40 27.56
N LYS A 178 -11.27 -12.38 26.74
CA LYS A 178 -12.54 -12.16 26.02
C LYS A 178 -12.36 -12.49 24.52
N LYS A 179 -13.45 -12.92 23.86
CA LYS A 179 -13.46 -13.12 22.39
C LYS A 179 -13.08 -11.85 21.59
N CYS A 180 -13.29 -10.67 22.16
CA CYS A 180 -12.92 -9.38 21.59
C CYS A 180 -11.55 -8.98 22.10
N LEU A 181 -10.61 -8.68 21.17
CA LEU A 181 -9.26 -8.21 21.51
C LEU A 181 -9.31 -6.85 22.23
N PHE A 182 -10.00 -5.89 21.66
CA PHE A 182 -10.24 -4.55 22.23
C PHE A 182 -11.65 -4.07 21.90
N PRO A 183 -12.32 -3.34 22.81
CA PRO A 183 -13.61 -2.71 22.51
C PRO A 183 -13.46 -1.64 21.41
N ARG A 184 -14.19 -1.77 20.32
CA ARG A 184 -14.10 -0.86 19.15
C ARG A 184 -14.19 0.62 19.53
N LYS A 185 -15.13 0.99 20.41
CA LYS A 185 -15.31 2.39 20.86
C LYS A 185 -14.06 2.92 21.55
N VAL A 186 -13.42 2.11 22.41
CA VAL A 186 -12.20 2.51 23.13
C VAL A 186 -11.05 2.72 22.15
N VAL A 187 -10.85 1.78 21.22
CA VAL A 187 -9.82 1.94 20.16
C VAL A 187 -10.03 3.22 19.38
N MET A 188 -11.29 3.48 18.95
CA MET A 188 -11.65 4.68 18.19
C MET A 188 -11.37 5.96 18.98
N MET A 189 -11.77 6.01 20.25
CA MET A 189 -11.57 7.21 21.10
C MET A 189 -10.08 7.52 21.30
N ILE A 190 -9.25 6.51 21.58
CA ILE A 190 -7.80 6.69 21.77
C ILE A 190 -7.15 7.11 20.44
N PHE A 191 -7.45 6.43 19.35
CA PHE A 191 -6.93 6.75 18.02
C PHE A 191 -7.27 8.19 17.61
N ARG A 192 -8.53 8.59 17.73
CA ARG A 192 -9.01 9.95 17.47
C ARG A 192 -8.27 10.99 18.31
N GLY A 193 -8.17 10.74 19.62
CA GLY A 193 -7.47 11.64 20.54
C GLY A 193 -6.02 11.84 20.16
N LYS A 194 -5.32 10.75 19.79
CA LYS A 194 -3.91 10.81 19.36
C LYS A 194 -3.72 11.57 18.06
N ILE A 195 -4.56 11.33 17.04
CA ILE A 195 -4.49 12.07 15.77
C ILE A 195 -4.65 13.57 16.03
N ASN A 196 -5.71 13.97 16.77
CA ASN A 196 -5.94 15.38 17.07
C ASN A 196 -4.80 16.01 17.86
N ALA A 197 -4.26 15.30 18.85
CA ALA A 197 -3.12 15.77 19.64
C ALA A 197 -1.87 15.97 18.76
N PHE A 198 -1.56 15.02 17.88
CA PHE A 198 -0.37 15.12 17.02
C PHE A 198 -0.52 16.19 15.92
N ILE A 199 -1.72 16.44 15.41
CA ILE A 199 -1.96 17.56 14.49
C ILE A 199 -1.75 18.88 15.21
N LYS A 200 -2.33 19.05 16.40
CA LYS A 200 -2.14 20.27 17.21
C LYS A 200 -0.69 20.48 17.64
N GLU A 201 -0.01 19.40 18.03
CA GLU A 201 1.44 19.44 18.34
C GLU A 201 2.24 19.90 17.11
N ALA A 202 1.96 19.35 15.95
CA ALA A 202 2.63 19.73 14.70
C ALA A 202 2.33 21.17 14.29
N LEU A 203 1.12 21.66 14.52
CA LEU A 203 0.71 23.05 14.28
C LEU A 203 1.49 23.99 15.21
N LYS A 204 1.52 23.69 16.50
CA LYS A 204 2.25 24.49 17.52
C LYS A 204 3.76 24.56 17.26
N GLN A 205 4.31 23.54 16.60
CA GLN A 205 5.74 23.43 16.29
C GLN A 205 6.06 23.92 14.85
N ASP A 206 5.15 24.60 14.18
CA ASP A 206 5.29 25.10 12.80
C ASP A 206 5.71 24.03 11.79
N ARG A 207 5.42 22.75 12.08
CA ARG A 207 5.69 21.61 11.18
C ARG A 207 4.55 21.30 10.24
N LEU A 208 3.36 21.84 10.50
CA LEU A 208 2.16 21.64 9.68
C LEU A 208 2.02 22.83 8.71
N VAL A 209 2.04 22.53 7.42
CA VAL A 209 1.69 23.53 6.40
C VAL A 209 0.17 23.76 6.44
N VAL A 210 -0.24 24.94 6.85
CA VAL A 210 -1.66 25.33 6.85
C VAL A 210 -2.09 25.59 5.40
N PRO A 211 -3.18 24.93 4.89
CA PRO A 211 -3.67 25.18 3.54
C PRO A 211 -4.03 26.67 3.33
N PRO A 212 -3.85 27.24 2.13
CA PRO A 212 -4.12 28.65 1.88
C PRO A 212 -5.58 29.11 2.17
N SER A 213 -6.54 28.18 2.12
CA SER A 213 -7.95 28.43 2.46
C SER A 213 -8.25 28.38 3.97
N GLU A 214 -7.25 28.04 4.78
CA GLU A 214 -7.39 27.80 6.21
C GLU A 214 -6.52 28.77 7.03
N SER A 215 -6.75 28.79 8.33
CA SER A 215 -5.86 29.46 9.31
C SER A 215 -5.50 28.48 10.42
N PRO A 216 -4.42 28.73 11.20
CA PRO A 216 -4.09 27.91 12.35
C PRO A 216 -5.27 27.69 13.29
N GLN A 217 -6.04 28.75 13.57
CA GLN A 217 -7.23 28.68 14.42
C GLN A 217 -8.32 27.79 13.84
N LYS A 218 -8.55 27.85 12.52
CA LYS A 218 -9.53 26.97 11.84
C LYS A 218 -9.11 25.51 11.91
N VAL A 219 -7.80 25.20 11.77
CA VAL A 219 -7.27 23.84 11.94
C VAL A 219 -7.48 23.33 13.37
N GLU A 220 -7.26 24.17 14.37
CA GLU A 220 -7.51 23.84 15.77
C GLU A 220 -8.99 23.57 16.04
N ASN A 221 -9.87 24.44 15.53
CA ASN A 221 -11.32 24.30 15.63
C ASN A 221 -11.80 23.01 14.92
N LEU A 222 -11.21 22.68 13.76
CA LEU A 222 -11.48 21.43 13.07
C LEU A 222 -11.12 20.22 13.95
N CYS A 223 -9.93 20.20 14.56
CA CYS A 223 -9.51 19.14 15.49
C CYS A 223 -10.49 19.03 16.69
N ASN A 224 -10.94 20.16 17.26
CA ASN A 224 -11.91 20.18 18.36
C ASN A 224 -13.27 19.62 17.93
N LYS A 225 -13.77 20.00 16.77
CA LYS A 225 -15.00 19.47 16.16
C LYS A 225 -14.90 17.96 15.91
N LEU A 226 -13.80 17.50 15.31
CA LEU A 226 -13.54 16.09 15.03
C LEU A 226 -13.33 15.27 16.31
N GLY A 227 -12.83 15.89 17.37
CA GLY A 227 -12.71 15.27 18.70
C GLY A 227 -14.04 14.85 19.33
N ARG A 228 -15.17 15.41 18.88
CA ARG A 228 -16.52 15.09 19.36
C ARG A 228 -17.29 14.13 18.44
N LYS A 229 -16.81 13.89 17.22
CA LYS A 229 -17.43 12.96 16.25
C LYS A 229 -16.97 11.52 16.46
N GLU A 230 -17.77 10.55 16.06
CA GLU A 230 -17.32 9.18 15.91
C GLU A 230 -16.44 9.03 14.66
N TRP A 231 -15.33 8.31 14.82
CA TRP A 231 -14.44 7.96 13.71
C TRP A 231 -14.58 6.49 13.35
N VAL A 232 -14.18 6.14 12.14
CA VAL A 232 -14.29 4.76 11.67
C VAL A 232 -13.04 3.98 12.08
N VAL A 233 -13.23 3.07 13.03
CA VAL A 233 -12.32 1.94 13.26
C VAL A 233 -13.13 0.67 13.03
N HIS A 234 -12.72 -0.15 12.07
CA HIS A 234 -13.44 -1.35 11.69
C HIS A 234 -12.61 -2.60 12.01
N PHE A 235 -13.21 -3.52 12.75
CA PHE A 235 -12.66 -4.85 12.98
C PHE A 235 -13.32 -5.82 12.01
N CYS A 236 -12.53 -6.40 11.11
CA CYS A 236 -12.98 -7.49 10.25
C CYS A 236 -13.15 -8.78 11.08
N LYS A 237 -13.74 -9.82 10.49
CA LYS A 237 -13.76 -11.14 11.10
C LYS A 237 -12.33 -11.58 11.45
N ARG A 238 -12.18 -12.28 12.58
CA ARG A 238 -10.92 -12.89 12.97
C ARG A 238 -10.55 -13.99 11.96
N TYR A 239 -9.30 -14.03 11.62
CA TYR A 239 -8.72 -15.07 10.77
C TYR A 239 -7.98 -16.07 11.64
N ASP A 240 -8.10 -17.36 11.36
CA ASP A 240 -7.41 -18.39 12.13
C ASP A 240 -5.88 -18.30 11.98
N HIS A 241 -5.42 -17.70 10.87
CA HIS A 241 -4.02 -17.37 10.63
C HIS A 241 -3.88 -16.11 9.80
N GLY A 242 -2.72 -15.43 9.89
CA GLY A 242 -2.49 -14.12 9.27
C GLY A 242 -2.34 -14.10 7.74
N GLN A 243 -2.17 -15.25 7.09
CA GLN A 243 -1.85 -15.35 5.66
C GLN A 243 -2.88 -14.67 4.75
N GLY A 244 -4.17 -14.86 5.02
CA GLY A 244 -5.24 -14.26 4.20
C GLY A 244 -5.18 -12.73 4.18
N VAL A 245 -4.89 -12.11 5.33
CA VAL A 245 -4.74 -10.65 5.43
C VAL A 245 -3.42 -10.20 4.82
N ALA A 246 -2.33 -10.94 4.99
CA ALA A 246 -1.05 -10.65 4.36
C ALA A 246 -1.19 -10.67 2.82
N LYS A 247 -1.86 -11.67 2.25
CA LYS A 247 -2.21 -11.73 0.81
C LYS A 247 -3.05 -10.53 0.36
N TYR A 248 -4.01 -10.11 1.18
CA TYR A 248 -4.80 -8.90 0.88
C TYR A 248 -3.91 -7.64 0.85
N ILE A 249 -3.07 -7.44 1.87
CA ILE A 249 -2.15 -6.30 1.95
C ILE A 249 -1.15 -6.32 0.79
N ALA A 250 -0.58 -7.48 0.45
CA ALA A 250 0.38 -7.65 -0.64
C ALA A 250 -0.14 -7.11 -1.98
N LYS A 251 -1.44 -7.24 -2.23
CA LYS A 251 -2.09 -6.71 -3.46
C LYS A 251 -1.93 -5.19 -3.60
N TYR A 252 -1.67 -4.46 -2.52
CA TYR A 252 -1.65 -3.01 -2.50
C TYR A 252 -0.33 -2.41 -2.02
N VAL A 253 0.65 -3.22 -1.67
CA VAL A 253 2.00 -2.77 -1.28
C VAL A 253 2.70 -2.02 -2.43
N ARG A 254 2.40 -2.42 -3.67
CA ARG A 254 2.89 -1.79 -4.90
C ARG A 254 1.80 -1.71 -5.98
N GLY A 255 2.02 -0.85 -6.98
CA GLY A 255 1.16 -0.71 -8.15
C GLY A 255 -0.06 0.21 -7.94
N GLY A 256 -0.18 0.82 -6.76
CA GLY A 256 -1.26 1.78 -6.47
C GLY A 256 -2.67 1.15 -6.51
N PRO A 257 -3.71 1.99 -6.61
CA PRO A 257 -5.11 1.58 -6.51
C PRO A 257 -5.67 0.88 -7.77
N LEU A 258 -4.95 0.96 -8.90
CA LEU A 258 -5.50 0.61 -10.21
C LEU A 258 -4.94 -0.70 -10.77
N LYS A 259 -5.81 -1.38 -11.54
CA LYS A 259 -5.43 -2.38 -12.53
C LYS A 259 -5.81 -1.84 -13.91
N ASN A 260 -4.95 -2.01 -14.91
CA ASN A 260 -5.21 -1.50 -16.27
C ASN A 260 -6.57 -1.93 -16.84
N LYS A 261 -7.00 -3.16 -16.55
CA LYS A 261 -8.31 -3.69 -17.01
C LYS A 261 -9.55 -2.96 -16.42
N GLN A 262 -9.37 -2.08 -15.45
CA GLN A 262 -10.46 -1.29 -14.85
C GLN A 262 -10.70 0.04 -15.57
N ILE A 263 -9.85 0.41 -16.53
CA ILE A 263 -9.86 1.71 -17.18
C ILE A 263 -10.30 1.53 -18.65
N GLN A 264 -11.30 2.28 -19.04
CA GLN A 264 -11.80 2.34 -20.42
C GLN A 264 -12.03 3.79 -20.82
N ILE A 265 -11.91 4.10 -22.11
CA ILE A 265 -12.31 5.40 -22.65
C ILE A 265 -13.67 5.28 -23.29
N THR A 266 -14.57 6.18 -22.95
CA THR A 266 -15.91 6.30 -23.55
C THR A 266 -15.84 6.95 -24.91
N LYS A 267 -16.92 6.84 -25.72
CA LYS A 267 -17.04 7.57 -27.01
C LYS A 267 -16.94 9.09 -26.84
N LYS A 268 -17.30 9.62 -25.66
CA LYS A 268 -17.21 11.06 -25.34
C LYS A 268 -15.82 11.49 -24.87
N GLY A 269 -14.83 10.60 -24.85
CA GLY A 269 -13.48 10.91 -24.39
C GLY A 269 -13.30 10.94 -22.87
N GLU A 270 -14.26 10.44 -22.09
CA GLU A 270 -14.17 10.34 -20.64
C GLU A 270 -13.55 9.02 -20.20
N VAL A 271 -12.99 8.99 -19.00
CA VAL A 271 -12.55 7.75 -18.36
C VAL A 271 -13.73 7.09 -17.66
N ASN A 272 -14.05 5.88 -18.09
CA ASN A 272 -14.92 4.97 -17.38
C ASN A 272 -14.09 4.08 -16.46
N PHE A 273 -14.32 4.19 -15.17
CA PHE A 273 -13.62 3.42 -14.14
C PHE A 273 -14.60 2.51 -13.39
N THR A 274 -14.32 1.21 -13.41
CA THR A 274 -15.16 0.20 -12.78
C THR A 274 -14.64 -0.16 -11.39
N TYR A 275 -15.52 -0.15 -10.39
CA TYR A 275 -15.19 -0.52 -9.01
C TYR A 275 -16.32 -1.29 -8.34
N SER A 276 -15.99 -2.04 -7.27
CA SER A 276 -16.98 -2.74 -6.45
C SER A 276 -17.40 -1.86 -5.27
N SER A 277 -18.65 -1.47 -5.22
CA SER A 277 -19.21 -0.61 -4.15
C SER A 277 -19.42 -1.40 -2.84
N HIS A 278 -19.08 -0.77 -1.70
CA HIS A 278 -19.40 -1.33 -0.38
C HIS A 278 -20.86 -1.15 0.00
N GLN A 279 -21.47 -0.07 -0.46
CA GLN A 279 -22.86 0.27 -0.14
C GLN A 279 -23.84 -0.65 -0.87
N THR A 280 -23.68 -0.77 -2.18
CA THR A 280 -24.58 -1.57 -3.01
C THR A 280 -24.13 -3.01 -3.18
N LYS A 281 -22.90 -3.36 -2.79
CA LYS A 281 -22.22 -4.66 -3.02
C LYS A 281 -22.17 -5.08 -4.51
N LYS A 282 -22.49 -4.14 -5.41
CA LYS A 282 -22.47 -4.34 -6.86
C LYS A 282 -21.24 -3.68 -7.50
N THR A 283 -20.96 -4.10 -8.74
CA THR A 283 -19.98 -3.40 -9.57
C THR A 283 -20.60 -2.12 -10.09
N GLU A 284 -20.01 -1.00 -9.74
CA GLU A 284 -20.40 0.34 -10.18
C GLU A 284 -19.41 0.90 -11.18
N ARG A 285 -19.85 1.88 -11.94
CA ARG A 285 -19.06 2.60 -12.94
C ARG A 285 -19.04 4.07 -12.62
N LEU A 286 -17.86 4.68 -12.71
CA LEU A 286 -17.66 6.10 -12.55
C LEU A 286 -17.14 6.66 -13.88
N ASN A 287 -17.90 7.61 -14.47
CA ASN A 287 -17.45 8.37 -15.62
C ASN A 287 -16.93 9.71 -15.16
N ILE A 288 -15.69 10.03 -15.48
CA ILE A 288 -15.05 11.29 -15.11
C ILE A 288 -14.18 11.81 -16.24
N SER A 289 -13.92 13.12 -16.25
CA SER A 289 -12.99 13.70 -17.21
C SER A 289 -11.60 13.07 -17.08
N ILE A 290 -10.82 13.08 -18.16
CA ILE A 290 -9.44 12.58 -18.13
C ILE A 290 -8.61 13.35 -17.10
N ASN A 291 -8.80 14.67 -17.00
CA ASN A 291 -8.10 15.51 -16.05
C ASN A 291 -8.44 15.16 -14.60
N ASP A 292 -9.72 14.96 -14.28
CA ASP A 292 -10.12 14.52 -12.93
C ASP A 292 -9.55 13.13 -12.59
N PHE A 293 -9.53 12.21 -13.57
CA PHE A 293 -8.93 10.91 -13.36
C PHE A 293 -7.44 11.00 -13.05
N ILE A 294 -6.68 11.78 -13.84
CA ILE A 294 -5.25 12.00 -13.61
C ILE A 294 -5.04 12.65 -12.24
N ALA A 295 -5.79 13.71 -11.91
CA ALA A 295 -5.70 14.41 -10.62
C ALA A 295 -5.96 13.47 -9.44
N ARG A 296 -7.02 12.65 -9.50
CA ARG A 296 -7.31 11.67 -8.46
C ARG A 296 -6.20 10.64 -8.33
N TRP A 297 -5.72 10.08 -9.44
CA TRP A 297 -4.66 9.09 -9.41
C TRP A 297 -3.35 9.65 -8.84
N LEU A 298 -2.96 10.88 -9.19
CA LEU A 298 -1.77 11.56 -8.67
C LEU A 298 -1.80 11.72 -7.14
N ASN A 299 -2.99 11.83 -6.54
CA ASN A 299 -3.14 11.88 -5.09
C ASN A 299 -2.67 10.62 -4.38
N HIS A 300 -2.56 9.50 -5.08
CA HIS A 300 -2.17 8.20 -4.53
C HIS A 300 -0.72 7.82 -4.81
N ILE A 301 0.04 8.69 -5.49
CA ILE A 301 1.48 8.48 -5.66
C ILE A 301 2.17 8.60 -4.30
N PRO A 302 2.91 7.56 -3.87
CA PRO A 302 3.59 7.57 -2.59
C PRO A 302 4.66 8.67 -2.50
N VAL A 303 4.71 9.35 -1.37
CA VAL A 303 5.80 10.30 -1.10
C VAL A 303 7.14 9.55 -1.11
N PRO A 304 8.20 10.11 -1.74
CA PRO A 304 9.53 9.50 -1.76
C PRO A 304 10.06 9.21 -0.35
N LYS A 305 10.83 8.11 -0.23
CA LYS A 305 11.47 7.67 1.01
C LYS A 305 10.51 7.36 2.18
N LYS A 306 9.18 7.43 2.00
CA LYS A 306 8.22 7.00 3.03
C LYS A 306 7.92 5.52 2.91
N GLN A 307 7.97 4.83 4.04
CA GLN A 307 7.53 3.45 4.16
C GLN A 307 6.00 3.43 4.27
N LEU A 308 5.36 2.68 3.35
CA LEU A 308 3.90 2.50 3.34
C LEU A 308 3.46 1.26 4.12
N VAL A 309 4.40 0.40 4.48
CA VAL A 309 4.18 -0.75 5.36
C VAL A 309 5.19 -0.69 6.48
N ARG A 310 4.70 -0.80 7.72
CA ARG A 310 5.53 -0.78 8.93
C ARG A 310 5.15 -1.92 9.84
N SER A 311 6.15 -2.63 10.35
CA SER A 311 5.98 -3.75 11.27
C SER A 311 6.36 -3.34 12.70
N TYR A 312 5.58 -3.80 13.67
CA TYR A 312 5.69 -3.39 15.06
C TYR A 312 5.55 -4.59 16.01
N GLY A 313 5.90 -4.36 17.26
CA GLY A 313 5.80 -5.39 18.30
C GLY A 313 6.68 -6.60 17.99
N LEU A 314 6.14 -7.81 18.04
CA LEU A 314 6.87 -9.04 17.70
C LEU A 314 7.32 -9.07 16.23
N TYR A 315 6.59 -8.43 15.32
CA TYR A 315 6.93 -8.37 13.89
C TYR A 315 7.93 -7.26 13.52
N ASN A 316 8.42 -6.49 14.51
CA ASN A 316 9.49 -5.53 14.25
C ASN A 316 10.79 -6.31 13.91
N PRO A 317 11.53 -5.92 12.85
CA PRO A 317 12.78 -6.59 12.49
C PRO A 317 13.82 -6.67 13.62
N ARG A 318 13.78 -5.75 14.59
CA ARG A 318 14.65 -5.77 15.77
C ARG A 318 14.18 -6.70 16.89
N SER A 319 13.04 -7.37 16.72
CA SER A 319 12.43 -8.25 17.73
C SER A 319 12.46 -9.72 17.30
N ILE A 320 13.39 -10.12 16.42
CA ILE A 320 13.46 -11.49 15.88
C ILE A 320 13.64 -12.53 17.00
N GLU A 321 14.51 -12.28 17.96
CA GLU A 321 14.72 -13.17 19.10
C GLU A 321 13.42 -13.36 19.91
N THR A 322 12.77 -12.26 20.25
CA THR A 322 11.47 -12.29 20.97
C THR A 322 10.39 -12.98 20.11
N LEU A 323 10.42 -12.81 18.79
CA LEU A 323 9.52 -13.50 17.88
C LEU A 323 9.78 -14.99 17.87
N ASN A 324 11.04 -15.44 17.88
CA ASN A 324 11.38 -16.86 17.92
C ASN A 324 10.90 -17.55 19.21
N VAL A 325 10.97 -16.88 20.35
CA VAL A 325 10.37 -17.37 21.60
C VAL A 325 8.86 -17.58 21.45
N ALA A 326 8.17 -16.64 20.80
CA ALA A 326 6.73 -16.80 20.53
C ALA A 326 6.47 -17.94 19.51
N ARG A 327 7.32 -18.10 18.51
CA ARG A 327 7.21 -19.16 17.50
C ARG A 327 7.36 -20.55 18.09
N GLU A 328 8.30 -20.73 18.99
CA GLU A 328 8.50 -22.01 19.72
C GLU A 328 7.22 -22.42 20.47
N GLN A 329 6.55 -21.48 21.15
CA GLN A 329 5.29 -21.76 21.83
C GLN A 329 4.11 -22.05 20.87
N HIS A 330 4.29 -21.79 19.59
CA HIS A 330 3.33 -22.15 18.53
C HIS A 330 3.83 -23.33 17.67
N ASN A 331 4.81 -24.09 18.13
CA ASN A 331 5.44 -25.22 17.40
C ASN A 331 5.88 -24.79 15.97
N GLN A 332 6.55 -23.66 15.88
CA GLN A 332 7.11 -23.13 14.64
C GLN A 332 8.63 -23.01 14.77
N ASP A 333 9.34 -23.35 13.72
CA ASP A 333 10.79 -23.15 13.61
C ASP A 333 11.13 -21.66 13.74
N ALA A 334 12.37 -21.36 14.12
CA ALA A 334 12.89 -20.00 14.14
C ALA A 334 12.74 -19.33 12.77
N VAL A 335 12.66 -18.00 12.76
CA VAL A 335 12.53 -17.24 11.51
C VAL A 335 13.72 -17.52 10.61
N SER A 336 13.46 -18.04 9.42
CA SER A 336 14.43 -18.18 8.34
C SER A 336 14.20 -17.12 7.26
N LYS A 337 15.28 -16.67 6.63
CA LYS A 337 15.17 -15.80 5.47
C LYS A 337 14.66 -16.63 4.28
N PRO A 338 13.52 -16.27 3.67
CA PRO A 338 13.03 -16.99 2.52
C PRO A 338 13.99 -16.82 1.34
N GLU A 339 14.07 -17.84 0.50
CA GLU A 339 14.76 -17.73 -0.78
C GLU A 339 14.22 -16.59 -1.61
N MET A 340 15.12 -15.94 -2.34
CA MET A 340 14.72 -14.82 -3.18
C MET A 340 14.03 -15.35 -4.44
N LEU A 341 12.72 -15.16 -4.54
CA LEU A 341 11.96 -15.47 -5.74
C LEU A 341 12.60 -14.79 -6.96
N MET A 342 13.15 -15.57 -7.86
CA MET A 342 13.68 -15.06 -9.11
C MET A 342 12.52 -14.71 -10.06
N TRP A 343 12.79 -13.86 -11.03
CA TRP A 343 11.72 -13.40 -11.90
C TRP A 343 11.25 -14.49 -12.88
N GLN A 344 12.11 -15.42 -13.24
CA GLN A 344 11.80 -16.61 -14.03
C GLN A 344 10.75 -17.46 -13.32
N ASP A 345 11.04 -17.86 -12.07
CA ASP A 345 10.14 -18.67 -11.24
C ASP A 345 8.79 -17.97 -11.02
N TYR A 346 8.83 -16.62 -10.88
CA TYR A 346 7.60 -15.82 -10.80
C TYR A 346 6.74 -15.92 -12.07
N LEU A 347 7.35 -15.89 -13.25
CA LEU A 347 6.61 -16.00 -14.50
C LEU A 347 6.03 -17.40 -14.71
N GLU A 348 6.80 -18.43 -14.42
CA GLU A 348 6.37 -19.84 -14.51
C GLU A 348 5.20 -20.10 -13.55
N GLY A 349 5.35 -19.73 -12.28
CA GLY A 349 4.32 -19.90 -11.27
C GLY A 349 3.02 -19.11 -11.51
N ASN A 350 3.03 -18.16 -12.46
CA ASN A 350 1.84 -17.35 -12.82
C ASN A 350 1.36 -17.59 -14.26
N ASP A 351 1.78 -18.66 -14.93
CA ASP A 351 1.47 -18.99 -16.33
C ASP A 351 1.76 -17.83 -17.31
N GLN A 352 2.77 -17.03 -16.99
CA GLN A 352 3.19 -15.88 -17.80
C GLN A 352 4.48 -16.17 -18.60
N SER A 353 5.08 -17.32 -18.40
CA SER A 353 6.17 -17.79 -19.23
C SER A 353 5.64 -18.12 -20.62
N LYS A 354 6.18 -17.43 -21.62
CA LYS A 354 5.85 -17.76 -23.02
C LYS A 354 6.94 -18.69 -23.54
N PRO A 355 6.58 -19.85 -24.07
CA PRO A 355 7.55 -20.70 -24.73
C PRO A 355 8.04 -20.05 -26.04
N CYS A 356 9.20 -20.48 -26.51
CA CYS A 356 9.70 -20.09 -27.82
C CYS A 356 8.70 -20.48 -28.93
N PRO A 357 8.24 -19.55 -29.76
CA PRO A 357 7.24 -19.85 -30.78
C PRO A 357 7.79 -20.76 -31.89
N LYS A 358 9.13 -20.92 -31.99
CA LYS A 358 9.78 -21.78 -32.98
C LYS A 358 9.97 -23.23 -32.53
N CYS A 359 10.23 -23.45 -31.24
CA CYS A 359 10.59 -24.78 -30.74
C CYS A 359 9.96 -25.17 -29.40
N GLY A 360 9.14 -24.33 -28.80
CA GLY A 360 8.46 -24.60 -27.51
C GLY A 360 9.37 -24.53 -26.27
N ALA A 361 10.68 -24.37 -26.41
CA ALA A 361 11.61 -24.31 -25.27
C ALA A 361 11.42 -23.02 -24.45
N GLY A 362 11.82 -23.04 -23.17
CA GLY A 362 11.77 -21.89 -22.29
C GLY A 362 12.62 -20.72 -22.80
N LEU A 363 12.15 -19.49 -22.58
CA LEU A 363 12.86 -18.28 -22.98
C LEU A 363 13.76 -17.78 -21.86
N ARG A 364 14.99 -17.40 -22.19
CA ARG A 364 16.00 -16.83 -21.30
C ARG A 364 16.36 -15.40 -21.68
N HIS A 365 16.84 -14.64 -20.72
CA HIS A 365 17.38 -13.30 -20.95
C HIS A 365 18.85 -13.39 -21.31
N GLY A 366 19.22 -12.73 -22.40
CA GLY A 366 20.58 -12.55 -22.82
C GLY A 366 21.20 -11.24 -22.36
N GLU A 367 22.12 -10.78 -23.17
CA GLU A 367 22.87 -9.57 -22.92
C GLU A 367 21.98 -8.34 -22.74
N ALA A 368 22.44 -7.40 -21.90
CA ALA A 368 21.80 -6.13 -21.72
C ALA A 368 21.95 -5.25 -22.97
N LEU A 369 20.84 -4.81 -23.50
CA LEU A 369 20.77 -3.89 -24.63
C LEU A 369 20.55 -2.47 -24.13
N ARG A 370 21.44 -1.56 -24.53
CA ARG A 370 21.25 -0.11 -24.36
C ARG A 370 20.91 0.48 -25.72
N PHE A 371 19.79 1.14 -25.81
CA PHE A 371 19.41 1.87 -27.02
C PHE A 371 19.94 3.28 -26.89
N GLU A 372 20.63 3.78 -27.93
CA GLU A 372 21.08 5.17 -27.99
C GLU A 372 19.86 6.10 -27.88
N LYS A 373 20.02 7.15 -27.09
CA LYS A 373 19.03 8.21 -27.08
C LYS A 373 19.07 8.87 -28.43
N GLN A 374 18.07 8.67 -29.26
CA GLN A 374 17.88 9.55 -30.40
C GLN A 374 17.82 10.97 -29.85
N ALA A 375 18.76 11.81 -30.26
CA ALA A 375 18.75 13.23 -29.98
C ALA A 375 17.41 13.78 -30.52
N ALA A 376 16.60 14.36 -29.62
CA ALA A 376 15.34 15.00 -29.96
C ALA A 376 15.62 16.46 -30.37
#